data_f57788032b977e9d73f5b63b720d77d9
#
_entry.id   f57788032b977e9d73f5b63b720d77d9
#
_cell.length_a   1.000
_cell.length_b   1.000
_cell.length_c   1.000
_cell.angle_alpha   90.00
_cell.angle_beta   90.00
_cell.angle_gamma   90.00
#
_symmetry.space_group_name_H-M   'P 1'
#
loop_
_entity.id
_entity.type
_entity.pdbx_description
1 polymer ?
#
loop_
_entity_poly.entity_id
_entity_poly.type
_entity_poly.pdbx_seq_one_letter_code
_entity_poly.pdbx_strand_id
1 'polypeptide(L)'
;DDGSLRSIQMSFLREFLLAEYEKGNYVVVGGDWNQTPYGFEQEQLDHPFDTLDVTFVEKDFPGADWTWAYDPDTPTNRRVATPYDPSSSLTTVIDCYLLSPNIRVEQVETIDLDFRWSDHQPVILRARLNSGRTHNNSPL
;
A
#
# COMPACT_ATOMS: atom_id res chain seq x y z
N ASP A 1 -20.53 5.48 -6.92
CA ASP A 1 -20.13 4.07 -6.97
C ASP A 1 -20.46 3.45 -5.61
N ASP A 2 -21.17 2.35 -5.60
CA ASP A 2 -21.57 1.60 -4.41
C ASP A 2 -20.43 0.67 -3.89
N GLY A 3 -19.22 0.82 -4.39
CA GLY A 3 -18.06 -0.03 -4.09
C GLY A 3 -17.97 -1.32 -4.91
N SER A 4 -18.97 -1.62 -5.74
CA SER A 4 -18.99 -2.85 -6.53
C SER A 4 -17.87 -2.90 -7.57
N LEU A 5 -17.57 -1.78 -8.23
CA LEU A 5 -16.47 -1.70 -9.20
C LEU A 5 -15.12 -1.92 -8.54
N ARG A 6 -14.90 -1.32 -7.36
CA ARG A 6 -13.67 -1.52 -6.59
C ARG A 6 -13.48 -2.98 -6.19
N SER A 7 -14.54 -3.63 -5.72
CA SER A 7 -14.52 -5.05 -5.37
C SER A 7 -14.12 -5.94 -6.56
N ILE A 8 -14.66 -5.66 -7.75
CA ILE A 8 -14.31 -6.37 -8.98
C ILE A 8 -12.84 -6.14 -9.35
N GLN A 9 -12.35 -4.89 -9.28
CA GLN A 9 -10.96 -4.55 -9.55
C GLN A 9 -10.01 -5.26 -8.59
N MET A 10 -10.32 -5.27 -7.29
CA MET A 10 -9.51 -5.94 -6.28
C MET A 10 -9.49 -7.47 -6.47
N SER A 11 -10.61 -8.07 -6.86
CA SER A 11 -10.66 -9.51 -7.17
C SER A 11 -9.79 -9.86 -8.37
N PHE A 12 -9.87 -9.09 -9.45
CA PHE A 12 -9.03 -9.27 -10.63
C PHE A 12 -7.54 -9.10 -10.29
N LEU A 13 -7.21 -8.05 -9.52
CA LEU A 13 -5.83 -7.80 -9.07
C LEU A 13 -5.31 -8.97 -8.23
N ARG A 14 -6.11 -9.50 -7.31
CA ARG A 14 -5.76 -10.67 -6.49
C ARG A 14 -5.37 -11.87 -7.34
N GLU A 15 -6.23 -12.24 -8.29
CA GLU A 15 -5.98 -13.37 -9.19
C GLU A 15 -4.68 -13.18 -9.97
N PHE A 16 -4.47 -11.99 -10.51
CA PHE A 16 -3.26 -11.66 -11.25
C PHE A 16 -1.99 -11.78 -10.39
N LEU A 17 -2.00 -11.19 -9.19
CA LEU A 17 -0.84 -11.19 -8.28
C LEU A 17 -0.46 -12.60 -7.84
N LEU A 18 -1.44 -13.41 -7.46
CA LEU A 18 -1.22 -14.78 -7.06
C LEU A 18 -0.68 -15.61 -8.22
N ALA A 19 -1.23 -15.47 -9.42
CA ALA A 19 -0.76 -16.16 -10.61
C ALA A 19 0.68 -15.77 -10.99
N GLU A 20 1.07 -14.51 -10.85
CA GLU A 20 2.45 -14.08 -11.07
C GLU A 20 3.41 -14.62 -10.00
N TYR A 21 3.00 -14.63 -8.76
CA TYR A 21 3.80 -15.19 -7.69
C TYR A 21 3.98 -16.73 -7.83
N GLU A 22 2.95 -17.46 -8.24
CA GLU A 22 3.02 -18.92 -8.52
C GLU A 22 4.01 -19.25 -9.63
N LYS A 23 4.22 -18.36 -10.60
CA LYS A 23 5.24 -18.52 -11.64
C LYS A 23 6.67 -18.33 -11.11
N GLY A 24 6.83 -17.97 -9.83
CA GLY A 24 8.11 -17.67 -9.20
C GLY A 24 8.58 -16.23 -9.39
N ASN A 25 7.73 -15.35 -9.89
CA ASN A 25 8.06 -13.94 -10.07
C ASN A 25 8.16 -13.22 -8.72
N TYR A 26 8.99 -12.18 -8.70
CA TYR A 26 8.99 -11.19 -7.63
C TYR A 26 7.94 -10.14 -7.98
N VAL A 27 6.96 -9.96 -7.11
CA VAL A 27 5.82 -9.08 -7.39
C VAL A 27 5.83 -7.89 -6.43
N VAL A 28 5.87 -6.69 -7.00
CA VAL A 28 5.73 -5.42 -6.26
C VAL A 28 4.63 -4.61 -6.93
N VAL A 29 3.68 -4.17 -6.14
CA VAL A 29 2.61 -3.25 -6.59
C VAL A 29 2.70 -2.00 -5.75
N GLY A 30 2.78 -0.83 -6.38
CA GLY A 30 2.82 0.45 -5.69
C GLY A 30 1.90 1.47 -6.35
N GLY A 31 1.36 2.38 -5.56
CA GLY A 31 0.55 3.49 -6.03
C GLY A 31 -0.55 3.89 -5.06
N ASP A 32 -1.47 4.70 -5.58
CA ASP A 32 -2.69 5.11 -4.89
C ASP A 32 -3.72 3.98 -4.92
N TRP A 33 -3.98 3.40 -3.76
CA TRP A 33 -4.97 2.33 -3.59
C TRP A 33 -6.38 2.86 -3.37
N ASN A 34 -6.54 4.15 -3.09
CA ASN A 34 -7.79 4.74 -2.60
C ASN A 34 -8.38 3.96 -1.41
N GLN A 35 -7.53 3.23 -0.72
CA GLN A 35 -7.83 2.43 0.47
C GLN A 35 -6.61 2.44 1.38
N THR A 36 -6.88 2.50 2.66
CA THR A 36 -5.83 2.42 3.69
C THR A 36 -5.38 0.97 3.86
N PRO A 37 -4.09 0.68 4.01
CA PRO A 37 -3.59 -0.67 4.28
C PRO A 37 -4.22 -1.26 5.53
N TYR A 38 -4.54 -2.57 5.50
CA TYR A 38 -5.03 -3.25 6.69
C TYR A 38 -3.98 -3.18 7.82
N GLY A 39 -4.44 -2.87 9.01
CA GLY A 39 -3.58 -2.74 10.20
C GLY A 39 -2.97 -1.35 10.41
N PHE A 40 -3.21 -0.41 9.51
CA PHE A 40 -2.87 0.98 9.76
C PHE A 40 -3.85 1.59 10.77
N GLU A 41 -3.31 2.24 11.79
CA GLU A 41 -4.08 2.94 12.82
C GLU A 41 -3.96 4.45 12.56
N GLN A 42 -5.09 5.09 12.26
CA GLN A 42 -5.11 6.51 11.91
C GLN A 42 -4.59 7.41 13.05
N GLU A 43 -4.73 6.97 14.29
CA GLU A 43 -4.22 7.63 15.49
C GLU A 43 -2.68 7.77 15.51
N GLN A 44 -1.98 7.02 14.65
CA GLN A 44 -0.54 7.16 14.46
C GLN A 44 -0.18 8.48 13.77
N LEU A 45 -1.10 9.05 12.97
CA LEU A 45 -0.93 10.37 12.40
C LEU A 45 -1.44 11.42 13.40
N ASP A 46 -0.61 12.37 13.75
CA ASP A 46 -1.00 13.55 14.54
C ASP A 46 -1.74 14.58 13.65
N HIS A 47 -2.73 14.10 12.90
CA HIS A 47 -3.52 14.87 11.95
C HIS A 47 -5.00 14.55 12.05
N PRO A 48 -5.89 15.55 11.83
CA PRO A 48 -7.33 15.30 11.77
C PRO A 48 -7.69 14.34 10.65
N PHE A 49 -8.67 13.46 10.90
CA PHE A 49 -9.22 12.62 9.84
C PHE A 49 -10.73 12.45 9.97
N ASP A 50 -11.36 12.06 8.88
CA ASP A 50 -12.79 11.74 8.84
C ASP A 50 -12.97 10.25 8.59
N THR A 51 -13.47 9.53 9.60
CA THR A 51 -13.68 8.08 9.56
C THR A 51 -14.65 7.64 8.47
N LEU A 52 -15.52 8.53 8.00
CA LEU A 52 -16.50 8.23 6.95
C LEU A 52 -15.86 8.06 5.57
N ASP A 53 -14.68 8.64 5.37
CA ASP A 53 -13.97 8.60 4.08
C ASP A 53 -12.88 7.52 4.03
N VAL A 54 -12.60 6.85 5.15
CA VAL A 54 -11.54 5.83 5.21
C VAL A 54 -12.11 4.46 4.87
N THR A 55 -11.59 3.87 3.82
CA THR A 55 -11.87 2.49 3.43
C THR A 55 -10.59 1.67 3.54
N PHE A 56 -10.65 0.53 4.22
CA PHE A 56 -9.49 -0.35 4.39
C PHE A 56 -9.44 -1.43 3.31
N VAL A 57 -8.22 -1.81 2.96
CA VAL A 57 -8.00 -3.04 2.18
C VAL A 57 -8.44 -4.23 3.02
N GLU A 58 -9.01 -5.25 2.37
CA GLU A 58 -9.39 -6.49 3.02
C GLU A 58 -8.19 -7.13 3.74
N LYS A 59 -8.45 -7.63 4.96
CA LYS A 59 -7.45 -8.38 5.71
C LYS A 59 -6.89 -9.52 4.87
N ASP A 60 -5.58 -9.72 4.96
CA ASP A 60 -4.86 -10.79 4.28
C ASP A 60 -4.94 -10.71 2.72
N PHE A 61 -5.19 -9.54 2.16
CA PHE A 61 -5.13 -9.33 0.71
C PHE A 61 -3.66 -9.28 0.21
N PRO A 62 -3.31 -9.95 -0.89
CA PRO A 62 -4.06 -10.96 -1.66
C PRO A 62 -3.91 -12.35 -1.04
N GLY A 63 -3.06 -12.51 -0.03
CA GLY A 63 -2.76 -13.69 0.77
C GLY A 63 -2.02 -13.30 2.04
N ALA A 64 -2.14 -14.09 3.11
CA ALA A 64 -1.65 -13.75 4.45
C ALA A 64 -0.14 -13.49 4.55
N ASP A 65 0.65 -14.07 3.64
CA ASP A 65 2.13 -13.95 3.65
C ASP A 65 2.64 -12.72 2.85
N TRP A 66 1.73 -11.95 2.25
CA TRP A 66 2.10 -10.74 1.52
C TRP A 66 2.31 -9.57 2.49
N THR A 67 3.23 -8.68 2.12
CA THR A 67 3.63 -7.56 2.99
C THR A 67 3.14 -6.24 2.43
N TRP A 68 2.34 -5.51 3.21
CA TRP A 68 2.06 -4.10 2.98
C TRP A 68 3.21 -3.26 3.54
N ALA A 69 3.78 -2.40 2.70
CA ALA A 69 4.84 -1.48 3.08
C ALA A 69 4.35 -0.03 2.92
N TYR A 70 4.26 0.67 4.03
CA TYR A 70 3.84 2.06 4.13
C TYR A 70 4.56 2.72 5.30
N ASP A 71 4.61 4.03 5.29
CA ASP A 71 5.07 4.85 6.41
C ASP A 71 3.85 5.18 7.29
N PRO A 72 3.81 4.73 8.55
CA PRO A 72 2.67 4.98 9.42
C PRO A 72 2.64 6.41 10.00
N ASP A 73 3.77 7.13 9.96
CA ASP A 73 3.94 8.38 10.68
C ASP A 73 3.75 9.61 9.79
N THR A 74 3.77 9.43 8.46
CA THR A 74 3.67 10.53 7.50
C THR A 74 2.51 10.28 6.54
N PRO A 75 1.50 11.17 6.45
CA PRO A 75 0.37 10.99 5.57
C PRO A 75 0.79 11.04 4.10
N THR A 76 0.16 10.26 3.26
CA THR A 76 0.43 10.25 1.83
C THR A 76 -0.59 11.03 1.01
N ASN A 77 -1.77 11.28 1.56
CA ASN A 77 -2.85 11.97 0.87
C ASN A 77 -3.55 12.98 1.79
N ARG A 78 -4.07 14.05 1.19
CA ARG A 78 -4.92 15.03 1.86
C ARG A 78 -6.24 15.23 1.13
N ARG A 79 -7.27 15.62 1.86
CA ARG A 79 -8.53 16.05 1.26
C ARG A 79 -8.33 17.36 0.48
N VAL A 80 -8.92 17.44 -0.72
CA VAL A 80 -8.77 18.59 -1.64
C VAL A 80 -9.90 19.61 -1.58
N ALA A 81 -10.86 19.46 -0.67
CA ALA A 81 -12.02 20.35 -0.57
C ALA A 81 -11.65 21.79 -0.21
N THR A 82 -10.51 21.98 0.47
CA THR A 82 -9.97 23.27 0.89
C THR A 82 -8.47 23.34 0.62
N PRO A 83 -7.85 24.52 0.57
CA PRO A 83 -6.40 24.66 0.60
C PRO A 83 -5.80 23.92 1.80
N TYR A 84 -4.59 23.38 1.63
CA TYR A 84 -3.90 22.65 2.69
C TYR A 84 -3.57 23.56 3.88
N ASP A 85 -3.91 23.09 5.07
CA ASP A 85 -3.56 23.68 6.35
C ASP A 85 -3.14 22.53 7.29
N PRO A 86 -1.87 22.50 7.75
CA PRO A 86 -1.37 21.41 8.59
C PRO A 86 -2.17 21.19 9.88
N SER A 87 -2.87 22.22 10.36
CA SER A 87 -3.63 22.17 11.61
C SER A 87 -5.07 21.66 11.46
N SER A 88 -5.60 21.62 10.25
CA SER A 88 -7.02 21.34 10.02
C SER A 88 -7.35 20.48 8.82
N SER A 89 -6.41 20.27 7.89
CA SER A 89 -6.65 19.42 6.74
C SER A 89 -6.74 17.96 7.14
N LEU A 90 -7.74 17.27 6.58
CA LEU A 90 -7.88 15.83 6.76
C LEU A 90 -6.85 15.11 5.90
N THR A 91 -6.11 14.19 6.51
CA THR A 91 -5.04 13.42 5.87
C THR A 91 -5.17 11.93 6.16
N THR A 92 -4.58 11.09 5.30
CA THR A 92 -4.54 9.63 5.50
C THR A 92 -3.37 8.99 4.73
N VAL A 93 -3.22 7.68 4.86
CA VAL A 93 -2.25 6.87 4.12
C VAL A 93 -3.00 5.97 3.15
N ILE A 94 -2.88 6.23 1.85
CA ILE A 94 -3.47 5.43 0.76
C ILE A 94 -2.47 5.08 -0.35
N ASP A 95 -1.29 5.70 -0.33
CA ASP A 95 -0.19 5.40 -1.23
C ASP A 95 0.80 4.47 -0.52
N CYS A 96 0.91 3.26 -1.01
CA CYS A 96 1.72 2.23 -0.38
C CYS A 96 2.14 1.15 -1.38
N TYR A 97 2.96 0.22 -0.90
CA TYR A 97 3.42 -0.92 -1.69
C TYR A 97 2.90 -2.23 -1.09
N LEU A 98 2.60 -3.16 -1.97
CA LEU A 98 2.31 -4.55 -1.64
C LEU A 98 3.38 -5.43 -2.27
N LEU A 99 4.00 -6.31 -1.47
CA LEU A 99 5.12 -7.14 -1.89
C LEU A 99 4.81 -8.63 -1.68
N SER A 100 5.23 -9.44 -2.65
CA SER A 100 5.13 -10.90 -2.54
C SER A 100 6.11 -11.46 -1.49
N PRO A 101 5.83 -12.67 -0.93
CA PRO A 101 6.59 -13.24 0.18
C PRO A 101 8.09 -13.49 -0.09
N ASN A 102 8.49 -13.52 -1.37
CA ASN A 102 9.88 -13.67 -1.79
C ASN A 102 10.66 -12.33 -1.85
N ILE A 103 10.06 -11.24 -1.33
CA ILE A 103 10.69 -9.92 -1.24
C ILE A 103 10.65 -9.47 0.22
N ARG A 104 11.77 -8.91 0.69
CA ARG A 104 11.88 -8.33 2.03
C ARG A 104 11.94 -6.80 1.94
N VAL A 105 11.08 -6.12 2.66
CA VAL A 105 11.17 -4.67 2.86
C VAL A 105 12.40 -4.34 3.70
N GLU A 106 13.22 -3.40 3.25
CA GLU A 106 14.35 -2.85 4.01
C GLU A 106 14.01 -1.46 4.57
N GLN A 107 13.27 -0.67 3.80
CA GLN A 107 12.83 0.67 4.20
C GLN A 107 11.61 1.07 3.37
N VAL A 108 10.68 1.76 4.00
CA VAL A 108 9.63 2.52 3.34
C VAL A 108 9.55 3.88 4.04
N GLU A 109 9.37 4.94 3.26
CA GLU A 109 9.36 6.31 3.76
C GLU A 109 8.50 7.18 2.87
N THR A 110 7.62 7.96 3.46
CA THR A 110 6.90 9.03 2.78
C THR A 110 7.73 10.31 2.86
N ILE A 111 7.97 10.95 1.72
CA ILE A 111 8.69 12.23 1.67
C ILE A 111 7.69 13.34 1.93
N ASP A 112 7.78 13.93 3.11
CA ASP A 112 6.93 15.07 3.47
C ASP A 112 7.34 16.32 2.70
N LEU A 113 6.45 16.79 1.84
CA LEU A 113 6.58 18.01 1.04
C LEU A 113 5.53 19.06 1.42
N ASP A 114 4.90 18.92 2.60
CA ASP A 114 3.80 19.78 3.05
C ASP A 114 2.66 19.86 2.01
N PHE A 115 2.45 18.81 1.23
CA PHE A 115 1.48 18.78 0.12
C PHE A 115 1.56 19.99 -0.82
N ARG A 116 2.77 20.56 -0.96
CA ARG A 116 2.99 21.82 -1.70
C ARG A 116 2.69 21.69 -3.20
N TRP A 117 2.89 20.52 -3.77
CA TRP A 117 2.85 20.31 -5.21
C TRP A 117 1.74 19.39 -5.67
N SER A 118 1.17 18.62 -4.76
CA SER A 118 0.14 17.62 -5.02
C SER A 118 -0.68 17.40 -3.75
N ASP A 119 -1.84 16.80 -3.89
CA ASP A 119 -2.63 16.23 -2.80
C ASP A 119 -2.14 14.85 -2.37
N HIS A 120 -1.11 14.34 -3.05
CA HIS A 120 -0.36 13.14 -2.65
C HIS A 120 1.10 13.47 -2.40
N GLN A 121 1.74 12.67 -1.54
CA GLN A 121 3.17 12.74 -1.25
C GLN A 121 3.91 11.51 -1.78
N PRO A 122 5.17 11.65 -2.23
CA PRO A 122 5.96 10.53 -2.75
C PRO A 122 6.27 9.52 -1.66
N VAL A 123 6.15 8.23 -1.99
CA VAL A 123 6.56 7.13 -1.12
C VAL A 123 7.74 6.40 -1.74
N ILE A 124 8.82 6.24 -0.99
CA ILE A 124 10.03 5.53 -1.40
C ILE A 124 10.08 4.17 -0.75
N LEU A 125 10.30 3.13 -1.55
CA LEU A 125 10.53 1.77 -1.08
C LEU A 125 11.97 1.34 -1.39
N ARG A 126 12.65 0.77 -0.40
CA ARG A 126 13.84 -0.06 -0.57
C ARG A 126 13.52 -1.49 -0.16
N ALA A 127 13.74 -2.41 -1.08
CA ALA A 127 13.45 -3.82 -0.84
C ALA A 127 14.55 -4.71 -1.39
N ARG A 128 14.66 -5.93 -0.86
CA ARG A 128 15.60 -6.95 -1.29
C ARG A 128 14.86 -8.20 -1.74
N LEU A 129 15.26 -8.72 -2.89
CA LEU A 129 14.80 -10.02 -3.37
C LEU A 129 15.45 -11.13 -2.52
N ASN A 130 14.63 -12.01 -1.97
CA ASN A 130 15.14 -13.20 -1.30
C ASN A 130 15.69 -14.13 -2.37
N SER A 131 16.93 -14.64 -2.19
CA SER A 131 17.53 -15.60 -3.10
C SER A 131 16.58 -16.77 -3.27
N GLY A 132 16.14 -17.03 -4.50
CA GLY A 132 15.14 -18.05 -4.80
C GLY A 132 15.55 -19.41 -4.20
N ARG A 133 14.56 -20.20 -3.78
CA ARG A 133 14.77 -21.63 -3.62
C ARG A 133 15.31 -22.15 -4.96
N THR A 134 16.57 -22.52 -4.99
CA THR A 134 17.08 -23.32 -6.08
C THR A 134 16.19 -24.56 -6.13
N HIS A 135 15.37 -24.67 -7.18
CA HIS A 135 14.76 -25.95 -7.49
C HIS A 135 15.92 -26.94 -7.65
N ASN A 136 16.15 -27.77 -6.65
CA ASN A 136 16.97 -28.96 -6.80
C ASN A 136 16.27 -29.82 -7.84
N ASN A 137 16.61 -29.60 -9.11
CA ASN A 137 16.46 -30.62 -10.12
C ASN A 137 17.41 -31.75 -9.75
N SER A 138 16.93 -32.70 -8.95
CA SER A 138 17.58 -33.99 -8.85
C SER A 138 17.42 -34.65 -10.23
N PRO A 139 18.52 -34.96 -10.92
CA PRO A 139 18.43 -35.81 -12.12
C PRO A 139 17.95 -37.19 -11.70
N LEU A 140 16.98 -37.72 -12.44
CA LEU A 140 16.57 -39.13 -12.41
C LEU A 140 17.70 -40.04 -12.85
#